data_2ede9e4edaf87a04be5de5ab53931682
#
_entry.id   2ede9e4edaf87a04be5de5ab53931682
#
_cell.length_a   1.000
_cell.length_b   1.000
_cell.length_c   1.000
_cell.angle_alpha   90.00
_cell.angle_beta   90.00
_cell.angle_gamma   90.00
#
_symmetry.space_group_name_H-M   'P 1'
#
loop_
_entity.id
_entity.type
_entity.pdbx_description
1 polymer ?
#
loop_
_entity_poly.entity_id
_entity_poly.type
_entity_poly.pdbx_seq_one_letter_code
_entity_poly.pdbx_strand_id
1 'polypeptide(L)'
;MTGTAGAESAAENAESAAHRVRIEYCTRCRWLPRASWLAQELLSTFEAELAEVALAPGTGGVFRVLVNGEVVWDRRDQGFPEPTVVKRLIRDRVAPGRPLGHSEA
;
A
#
# COMPACT_ATOMS: atom_id res chain seq x y z
N MET A 1 -19.51 -7.99 27.63
CA MET A 1 -18.62 -8.50 26.58
C MET A 1 -18.96 -7.96 25.20
N THR A 2 -19.39 -6.76 25.18
CA THR A 2 -19.77 -6.13 23.92
C THR A 2 -18.60 -6.00 22.96
N GLY A 3 -17.39 -5.87 23.49
CA GLY A 3 -16.21 -5.79 22.65
C GLY A 3 -15.90 -7.05 21.89
N THR A 4 -16.46 -8.17 22.33
CA THR A 4 -16.15 -9.46 21.70
C THR A 4 -16.64 -9.51 20.25
N ALA A 5 -17.86 -9.08 20.00
CA ALA A 5 -18.40 -9.09 18.64
C ALA A 5 -17.59 -8.18 17.72
N GLY A 6 -17.25 -6.98 18.20
CA GLY A 6 -16.41 -6.07 17.44
C GLY A 6 -15.02 -6.63 17.20
N ALA A 7 -14.47 -7.29 18.20
CA ALA A 7 -13.14 -7.89 18.07
C ALA A 7 -13.15 -9.05 17.07
N GLU A 8 -14.20 -9.85 17.08
CA GLU A 8 -14.33 -10.94 16.13
C GLU A 8 -14.40 -10.43 14.69
N SER A 9 -15.19 -9.41 14.48
CA SER A 9 -15.33 -8.80 13.17
C SER A 9 -14.00 -8.22 12.70
N ALA A 10 -13.28 -7.56 13.59
CA ALA A 10 -11.96 -7.01 13.26
C ALA A 10 -10.96 -8.13 12.97
N ALA A 11 -11.02 -9.23 13.70
CA ALA A 11 -10.13 -10.36 13.47
C ALA A 11 -10.40 -11.02 12.12
N GLU A 12 -11.65 -11.16 11.72
CA GLU A 12 -11.99 -11.69 10.41
C GLU A 12 -11.47 -10.81 9.31
N ASN A 13 -11.63 -9.50 9.45
CA ASN A 13 -11.10 -8.54 8.48
C ASN A 13 -9.56 -8.61 8.43
N ALA A 14 -8.92 -8.78 9.56
CA ALA A 14 -7.48 -8.89 9.62
C ALA A 14 -6.97 -10.16 8.93
N GLU A 15 -7.71 -11.26 9.03
CA GLU A 15 -7.34 -12.48 8.34
C GLU A 15 -7.49 -12.34 6.82
N SER A 16 -8.58 -11.71 6.38
CA SER A 16 -8.83 -11.47 4.96
C SER A 16 -7.93 -10.39 4.40
N ALA A 17 -7.65 -9.36 5.21
CA ALA A 17 -6.86 -8.20 4.83
C ALA A 17 -5.63 -8.13 5.73
N ALA A 18 -4.73 -9.10 5.59
CA ALA A 18 -3.60 -9.27 6.49
C ALA A 18 -2.38 -8.43 6.11
N HIS A 19 -2.35 -7.89 4.91
CA HIS A 19 -1.15 -7.23 4.39
C HIS A 19 -1.17 -5.73 4.68
N ARG A 20 0.02 -5.18 4.87
CA ARG A 20 0.20 -3.76 5.18
C ARG A 20 1.16 -3.13 4.20
N VAL A 21 0.77 -1.96 3.72
CA VAL A 21 1.60 -1.15 2.84
C VAL A 21 1.97 0.12 3.59
N ARG A 22 3.22 0.54 3.40
CA ARG A 22 3.71 1.79 3.96
C ARG A 22 4.32 2.60 2.83
N ILE A 23 3.97 3.87 2.75
CA ILE A 23 4.54 4.79 1.79
C ILE A 23 5.31 5.84 2.58
N GLU A 24 6.63 5.83 2.44
CA GLU A 24 7.50 6.82 3.06
C GLU A 24 7.73 7.95 2.07
N TYR A 25 7.53 9.18 2.50
CA TYR A 25 7.61 10.33 1.59
C TYR A 25 8.36 11.48 2.24
N CYS A 26 9.07 12.26 1.44
CA CYS A 26 9.79 13.43 1.90
C CYS A 26 8.82 14.59 2.17
N THR A 27 8.82 15.10 3.40
CA THR A 27 7.92 16.19 3.77
C THR A 27 8.35 17.51 3.15
N ARG A 28 9.64 17.81 3.16
CA ARG A 28 10.16 19.06 2.59
C ARG A 28 9.99 19.11 1.08
N CYS A 29 9.99 17.98 0.43
CA CYS A 29 9.78 17.87 -1.01
C CYS A 29 8.31 18.07 -1.39
N ARG A 30 7.43 18.13 -0.41
CA ARG A 30 5.98 18.28 -0.59
C ARG A 30 5.38 17.14 -1.39
N TRP A 31 5.80 15.92 -1.08
CA TRP A 31 5.32 14.72 -1.79
C TRP A 31 4.12 14.05 -1.12
N LEU A 32 3.54 14.68 -0.10
CA LEU A 32 2.35 14.13 0.54
C LEU A 32 1.19 13.93 -0.44
N PRO A 33 0.86 14.89 -1.32
CA PRO A 33 -0.22 14.66 -2.28
C PRO A 33 0.05 13.47 -3.19
N ARG A 34 1.30 13.29 -3.61
CA ARG A 34 1.69 12.14 -4.42
C ARG A 34 1.53 10.82 -3.66
N ALA A 35 1.97 10.80 -2.41
CA ALA A 35 1.84 9.62 -1.56
C ALA A 35 0.38 9.34 -1.23
N SER A 36 -0.41 10.37 -0.96
CA SER A 36 -1.84 10.22 -0.66
C SER A 36 -2.61 9.66 -1.84
N TRP A 37 -2.32 10.15 -3.04
CA TRP A 37 -2.97 9.65 -4.23
C TRP A 37 -2.64 8.18 -4.47
N LEU A 38 -1.38 7.82 -4.32
CA LEU A 38 -0.98 6.41 -4.45
C LEU A 38 -1.69 5.54 -3.43
N ALA A 39 -1.79 6.02 -2.18
CA ALA A 39 -2.49 5.28 -1.13
C ALA A 39 -3.95 5.04 -1.50
N GLN A 40 -4.63 6.03 -2.06
CA GLN A 40 -6.02 5.88 -2.52
C GLN A 40 -6.13 4.83 -3.61
N GLU A 41 -5.20 4.85 -4.56
CA GLU A 41 -5.19 3.87 -5.64
C GLU A 41 -5.01 2.45 -5.12
N LEU A 42 -4.12 2.28 -4.17
CA LEU A 42 -3.85 0.96 -3.59
C LEU A 42 -5.02 0.47 -2.75
N LEU A 43 -5.60 1.33 -1.95
CA LEU A 43 -6.75 0.96 -1.13
C LEU A 43 -7.97 0.61 -1.99
N SER A 44 -8.17 1.32 -3.07
CA SER A 44 -9.28 1.01 -3.99
C SER A 44 -9.09 -0.33 -4.69
N THR A 45 -7.87 -0.61 -5.10
CA THR A 45 -7.57 -1.83 -5.86
C THR A 45 -7.53 -3.07 -4.96
N PHE A 46 -6.99 -2.93 -3.76
CA PHE A 46 -6.71 -4.06 -2.88
C PHE A 46 -7.47 -3.99 -1.56
N GLU A 47 -8.70 -3.47 -1.58
CA GLU A 47 -9.45 -3.29 -0.33
C GLU A 47 -9.72 -4.61 0.40
N ALA A 48 -9.73 -5.72 -0.31
CA ALA A 48 -9.93 -7.03 0.32
C ALA A 48 -8.64 -7.61 0.89
N GLU A 49 -7.48 -7.21 0.36
CA GLU A 49 -6.19 -7.79 0.75
C GLU A 49 -5.43 -6.95 1.74
N LEU A 50 -5.62 -5.63 1.74
CA LEU A 50 -4.82 -4.74 2.58
C LEU A 50 -5.54 -4.40 3.88
N ALA A 51 -4.84 -4.60 4.99
CA ALA A 51 -5.32 -4.16 6.29
C ALA A 51 -5.15 -2.65 6.47
N GLU A 52 -4.11 -2.09 5.87
CA GLU A 52 -3.86 -0.66 5.97
C GLU A 52 -2.87 -0.20 4.90
N VAL A 53 -2.93 1.08 4.58
CA VAL A 53 -1.87 1.78 3.87
C VAL A 53 -1.49 2.97 4.72
N ALA A 54 -0.27 2.98 5.22
CA ALA A 54 0.25 4.03 6.08
C ALA A 54 1.05 5.04 5.28
N LEU A 55 0.90 6.32 5.62
CA LEU A 55 1.71 7.39 5.08
C LEU A 55 2.72 7.78 6.16
N ALA A 56 4.00 7.65 5.84
CA ALA A 56 5.07 7.87 6.80
C ALA A 56 5.94 9.05 6.38
N PRO A 57 5.88 10.16 7.10
CA PRO A 57 6.72 11.32 6.77
C PRO A 57 8.19 11.01 6.99
N GLY A 58 9.00 11.45 6.04
CA GLY A 58 10.44 11.28 6.09
C GLY A 58 11.17 12.51 5.58
N THR A 59 12.46 12.35 5.32
CA THR A 59 13.34 13.43 4.88
C THR A 59 14.26 12.96 3.76
N GLY A 60 15.04 13.88 3.21
CA GLY A 60 16.11 13.53 2.30
C GLY A 60 15.69 13.05 0.93
N GLY A 61 14.50 13.43 0.48
CA GLY A 61 14.03 13.02 -0.84
C GLY A 61 13.56 11.58 -0.88
N VAL A 62 13.16 11.02 0.26
CA VAL A 62 12.67 9.63 0.30
C VAL A 62 11.30 9.52 -0.36
N PHE A 63 11.12 8.47 -1.14
CA PHE A 63 9.81 8.01 -1.58
C PHE A 63 9.94 6.51 -1.81
N ARG A 64 9.44 5.74 -0.86
CA ARG A 64 9.54 4.28 -0.89
C ARG A 64 8.19 3.65 -0.60
N VAL A 65 7.94 2.53 -1.25
CA VAL A 65 6.76 1.71 -0.99
C VAL A 65 7.22 0.40 -0.37
N LEU A 66 6.66 0.07 0.78
CA LEU A 66 6.99 -1.16 1.49
C LEU A 66 5.72 -2.01 1.63
N VAL A 67 5.88 -3.30 1.45
CA VAL A 67 4.81 -4.28 1.68
C VAL A 67 5.27 -5.20 2.78
N ASN A 68 4.53 -5.23 3.88
CA ASN A 68 4.86 -6.06 5.04
C ASN A 68 6.31 -5.84 5.51
N GLY A 69 6.78 -4.59 5.43
CA GLY A 69 8.12 -4.22 5.87
C GLY A 69 9.21 -4.38 4.82
N GLU A 70 8.89 -4.91 3.66
CA GLU A 70 9.87 -5.09 2.58
C GLU A 70 9.73 -3.98 1.55
N VAL A 71 10.83 -3.34 1.20
CA VAL A 71 10.83 -2.28 0.18
C VAL A 71 10.61 -2.92 -1.19
N VAL A 72 9.52 -2.53 -1.85
CA VAL A 72 9.21 -3.00 -3.20
C VAL A 72 9.50 -1.96 -4.25
N TRP A 73 9.62 -0.71 -3.85
CA TRP A 73 9.95 0.40 -4.76
C TRP A 73 10.71 1.49 -4.00
N ASP A 74 11.79 1.98 -4.59
CA ASP A 74 12.55 3.09 -4.04
C ASP A 74 12.83 4.09 -5.16
N ARG A 75 12.36 5.32 -4.98
CA ARG A 75 12.53 6.38 -5.98
C ARG A 75 13.99 6.62 -6.35
N ARG A 76 14.89 6.46 -5.39
CA ARG A 76 16.31 6.72 -5.64
C ARG A 76 16.89 5.80 -6.69
N ASP A 77 16.37 4.59 -6.76
CA ASP A 77 16.85 3.60 -7.73
C ASP A 77 16.06 3.62 -9.02
N GLN A 78 14.75 3.91 -8.93
CA GLN A 78 13.82 3.62 -10.02
C GLN A 78 13.00 4.81 -10.47
N GLY A 79 13.14 5.96 -9.80
CA GLY A 79 12.31 7.13 -10.06
C GLY A 79 10.94 7.01 -9.39
N PHE A 80 10.04 7.95 -9.71
CA PHE A 80 8.69 7.90 -9.15
C PHE A 80 7.90 6.75 -9.78
N PRO A 81 7.20 5.96 -8.97
CA PRO A 81 6.46 4.82 -9.49
C PRO A 81 5.14 5.26 -10.13
N GLU A 82 4.80 4.63 -11.25
CA GLU A 82 3.46 4.74 -11.77
C GLU A 82 2.56 3.79 -10.99
N PRO A 83 1.30 4.16 -10.75
CA PRO A 83 0.40 3.32 -9.94
C PRO A 83 0.23 1.91 -10.50
N THR A 84 0.17 1.76 -11.82
CA THR A 84 0.00 0.44 -12.43
C THR A 84 1.18 -0.48 -12.12
N VAL A 85 2.39 0.07 -12.09
CA VAL A 85 3.60 -0.71 -11.77
C VAL A 85 3.57 -1.14 -10.31
N VAL A 86 3.25 -0.21 -9.41
CA VAL A 86 3.16 -0.52 -7.99
C VAL A 86 2.08 -1.56 -7.72
N LYS A 87 0.93 -1.43 -8.39
CA LYS A 87 -0.16 -2.39 -8.22
C LYS A 87 0.26 -3.80 -8.61
N ARG A 88 1.02 -3.96 -9.69
CA ARG A 88 1.53 -5.28 -10.07
C ARG A 88 2.48 -5.85 -9.03
N LEU A 89 3.38 -5.03 -8.53
CA LEU A 89 4.32 -5.46 -7.51
C LEU A 89 3.61 -5.91 -6.24
N ILE A 90 2.59 -5.17 -5.83
CA ILE A 90 1.81 -5.51 -4.65
C ILE A 90 0.99 -6.76 -4.90
N ARG A 91 0.31 -6.85 -6.05
CA ARG A 91 -0.45 -8.03 -6.41
C ARG A 91 0.39 -9.29 -6.30
N ASP A 92 1.60 -9.25 -6.82
CA ASP A 92 2.46 -10.43 -6.82
C ASP A 92 2.81 -10.90 -5.42
N ARG A 93 2.72 -10.01 -4.43
CA ARG A 93 2.98 -10.34 -3.03
C ARG A 93 1.74 -10.73 -2.25
N VAL A 94 0.62 -10.10 -2.51
CA VAL A 94 -0.58 -10.26 -1.67
C VAL A 94 -1.69 -11.05 -2.33
N ALA A 95 -1.71 -11.11 -3.65
CA ALA A 95 -2.77 -11.80 -4.40
C ALA A 95 -2.24 -12.32 -5.74
N PRO A 96 -1.24 -13.22 -5.71
CA PRO A 96 -0.62 -13.71 -6.95
C PRO A 96 -1.66 -14.26 -7.91
N GLY A 97 -1.54 -13.88 -9.17
CA GLY A 97 -2.43 -14.34 -10.21
C GLY A 97 -3.72 -13.57 -10.35
N ARG A 98 -4.04 -12.66 -9.42
CA ARG A 98 -5.25 -11.87 -9.52
C ARG A 98 -5.14 -10.88 -10.68
N PRO A 99 -6.13 -10.83 -11.60
CA PRO A 99 -6.11 -9.83 -12.65
C PRO A 99 -6.40 -8.44 -12.09
N LEU A 100 -5.72 -7.43 -12.62
CA LEU A 100 -5.87 -6.05 -12.18
C LEU A 100 -6.67 -5.20 -13.16
N GLY A 101 -7.39 -5.81 -14.07
CA GLY A 101 -8.23 -5.08 -15.01
C GLY A 101 -7.42 -4.09 -15.84
N HIS A 102 -7.68 -2.80 -15.66
CA HIS A 102 -7.01 -1.75 -16.42
C HIS A 102 -5.48 -1.79 -16.31
N SER A 103 -4.96 -2.34 -15.23
CA SER A 103 -3.51 -2.40 -15.01
C SER A 103 -2.84 -3.50 -15.82
N GLU A 104 -3.64 -4.40 -16.37
CA GLU A 104 -3.14 -5.52 -17.18
C GLU A 104 -3.22 -5.26 -18.66
N ALA A 105 -3.88 -4.19 -19.05
CA ALA A 105 -4.09 -3.86 -20.46
C ALA A 105 -2.81 -3.40 -21.21
#